data_0d5d44c1839da8b1226f3e8135ccffef
#
_entry.id   0d5d44c1839da8b1226f3e8135ccffef
#
_cell.length_a   1.000
_cell.length_b   1.000
_cell.length_c   1.000
_cell.angle_alpha   90.00
_cell.angle_beta   90.00
_cell.angle_gamma   90.00
#
_symmetry.space_group_name_H-M   'P 1'
#
loop_
_entity.id
_entity.type
_entity.pdbx_description
1 polymer ?
#
loop_
_entity_poly.entity_id
_entity_poly.type
_entity_poly.pdbx_seq_one_letter_code
_entity_poly.pdbx_strand_id
1 'polypeptide(L)'
;VWAALEGGLIQSKVAAARAQRQQAVARRKDAITGTSDYADLNEAQAAVLDVAGVSAPKESVIAIIAEALPRIRMAEPFEALRDASDRMLSKTGARPKVFLANLGKLSDFTARATFAKNFYEAGGIEAMTGEGFKDEAAMTAAFKASGAKLACLCSSDKVYESEAAENAEALAAAGAIVHLAGRPGENEENWRQAGVKAYIYVGCDVLSTLQAAHDNLGVK
;
A
#
# COMPACT_ATOMS: atom_id res chain seq x y z
N VAL A 1 3.65 -21.50 -35.47
CA VAL A 1 2.84 -20.60 -34.64
C VAL A 1 1.64 -21.35 -34.04
N TRP A 2 0.83 -22.04 -34.83
CA TRP A 2 -0.34 -22.81 -34.37
C TRP A 2 -0.01 -23.78 -33.22
N ALA A 3 0.90 -24.72 -33.42
CA ALA A 3 1.28 -25.69 -32.39
C ALA A 3 1.79 -25.04 -31.10
N ALA A 4 2.40 -23.85 -31.20
CA ALA A 4 2.86 -23.08 -30.02
C ALA A 4 1.69 -22.43 -29.26
N LEU A 5 0.61 -22.05 -29.96
CA LEU A 5 -0.59 -21.52 -29.33
C LEU A 5 -1.42 -22.65 -28.69
N GLU A 6 -1.65 -23.72 -29.43
CA GLU A 6 -2.39 -24.91 -28.95
C GLU A 6 -1.70 -25.59 -27.77
N GLY A 7 -0.37 -25.67 -27.80
CA GLY A 7 0.44 -26.23 -26.72
C GLY A 7 0.70 -25.27 -25.53
N GLY A 8 0.14 -24.07 -25.54
CA GLY A 8 0.28 -23.11 -24.41
C GLY A 8 1.66 -22.45 -24.26
N LEU A 9 2.58 -22.64 -25.22
CA LEU A 9 3.93 -22.08 -25.13
C LEU A 9 3.94 -20.55 -25.09
N ILE A 10 3.08 -19.91 -25.90
CA ILE A 10 2.98 -18.44 -25.92
C ILE A 10 2.38 -17.94 -24.62
N GLN A 11 1.31 -18.58 -24.16
CA GLN A 11 0.64 -18.25 -22.90
C GLN A 11 1.58 -18.34 -21.71
N SER A 12 2.38 -19.41 -21.62
CA SER A 12 3.34 -19.60 -20.52
C SER A 12 4.46 -18.55 -20.53
N LYS A 13 4.99 -18.19 -21.69
CA LYS A 13 6.02 -17.13 -21.81
C LYS A 13 5.47 -15.75 -21.47
N VAL A 14 4.26 -15.43 -21.91
CA VAL A 14 3.57 -14.17 -21.55
C VAL A 14 3.29 -14.13 -20.05
N ALA A 15 2.83 -15.24 -19.45
CA ALA A 15 2.61 -15.32 -18.01
C ALA A 15 3.88 -15.10 -17.20
N ALA A 16 5.00 -15.68 -17.62
CA ALA A 16 6.29 -15.51 -16.96
C ALA A 16 6.77 -14.05 -17.05
N ALA A 17 6.70 -13.41 -18.22
CA ALA A 17 7.07 -12.02 -18.41
C ALA A 17 6.16 -11.08 -17.59
N ARG A 18 4.85 -11.39 -17.54
CA ARG A 18 3.89 -10.67 -16.71
C ARG A 18 4.24 -10.75 -15.22
N ALA A 19 4.53 -11.94 -14.70
CA ALA A 19 4.88 -12.14 -13.30
C ALA A 19 6.12 -11.31 -12.88
N GLN A 20 7.15 -11.28 -13.73
CA GLN A 20 8.33 -10.44 -13.50
C GLN A 20 7.97 -8.95 -13.42
N ARG A 21 7.17 -8.45 -14.35
CA ARG A 21 6.76 -7.04 -14.36
C ARG A 21 5.85 -6.70 -13.19
N GLN A 22 4.90 -7.56 -12.84
CA GLN A 22 4.06 -7.38 -11.66
C GLN A 22 4.90 -7.29 -10.38
N GLN A 23 5.91 -8.16 -10.25
CA GLN A 23 6.84 -8.09 -9.11
C GLN A 23 7.66 -6.79 -9.09
N ALA A 24 8.12 -6.31 -10.26
CA ALA A 24 8.85 -5.05 -10.36
C ALA A 24 7.96 -3.85 -9.98
N VAL A 25 6.71 -3.83 -10.41
CA VAL A 25 5.73 -2.80 -10.03
C VAL A 25 5.37 -2.90 -8.55
N ALA A 26 5.11 -4.11 -8.03
CA ALA A 26 4.78 -4.32 -6.62
C ALA A 26 5.89 -3.84 -5.67
N ARG A 27 7.15 -3.87 -6.10
CA ARG A 27 8.31 -3.38 -5.35
C ARG A 27 8.77 -1.97 -5.74
N ARG A 28 8.01 -1.28 -6.58
CA ARG A 28 8.34 0.05 -7.11
C ARG A 28 9.69 0.12 -7.84
N LYS A 29 10.19 -0.99 -8.39
CA LYS A 29 11.32 -0.97 -9.33
C LYS A 29 10.90 -0.35 -10.66
N ASP A 30 9.68 -0.69 -11.12
CA ASP A 30 8.99 -0.07 -12.25
C ASP A 30 7.82 0.74 -11.67
N ALA A 31 8.12 1.94 -11.13
CA ALA A 31 7.10 2.80 -10.53
C ALA A 31 6.14 3.32 -11.61
N ILE A 32 4.85 3.32 -11.28
CA ILE A 32 3.78 3.92 -12.11
C ILE A 32 3.36 5.21 -11.40
N THR A 33 3.82 6.37 -11.92
CA THR A 33 3.50 7.68 -11.37
C THR A 33 2.00 7.91 -11.30
N GLY A 34 1.52 8.47 -10.19
CA GLY A 34 0.10 8.66 -9.91
C GLY A 34 -0.64 7.39 -9.48
N THR A 35 0.02 6.21 -9.51
CA THR A 35 -0.59 4.93 -9.16
C THR A 35 0.15 4.23 -8.02
N SER A 36 1.30 3.64 -8.30
CA SER A 36 2.12 2.98 -7.27
C SER A 36 3.06 3.96 -6.55
N ASP A 37 3.21 5.17 -7.09
CA ASP A 37 4.05 6.24 -6.55
C ASP A 37 3.41 7.59 -6.80
N TYR A 38 3.49 8.52 -5.85
CA TYR A 38 2.89 9.86 -5.91
C TYR A 38 1.39 9.86 -6.22
N ALA A 39 0.62 8.98 -5.57
CA ALA A 39 -0.83 8.98 -5.69
C ALA A 39 -1.43 10.24 -5.03
N ASP A 40 -2.40 10.86 -5.67
CA ASP A 40 -3.20 11.95 -5.11
C ASP A 40 -4.60 11.43 -4.75
N LEU A 41 -4.90 11.38 -3.45
CA LEU A 41 -6.21 10.92 -2.96
C LEU A 41 -7.32 11.97 -3.13
N ASN A 42 -6.95 13.21 -3.47
CA ASN A 42 -7.89 14.31 -3.70
C ASN A 42 -8.09 14.59 -5.20
N GLU A 43 -7.50 13.76 -6.07
CA GLU A 43 -7.68 13.89 -7.51
C GLU A 43 -9.17 13.79 -7.88
N ALA A 44 -9.65 14.75 -8.64
CA ALA A 44 -11.02 14.73 -9.13
C ALA A 44 -11.22 13.55 -10.09
N GLN A 45 -12.35 12.87 -9.95
CA GLN A 45 -12.68 11.77 -10.83
C GLN A 45 -12.74 12.26 -12.28
N ALA A 46 -11.94 11.67 -13.16
CA ALA A 46 -11.90 12.02 -14.56
C ALA A 46 -13.27 11.73 -15.21
N ALA A 47 -13.81 12.70 -15.93
CA ALA A 47 -15.00 12.48 -16.73
C ALA A 47 -14.66 11.55 -17.90
N VAL A 48 -15.32 10.41 -17.95
CA VAL A 48 -15.19 9.47 -19.07
C VAL A 48 -16.27 9.80 -20.11
N LEU A 49 -15.91 9.79 -21.38
CA LEU A 49 -16.89 9.88 -22.44
C LEU A 49 -17.79 8.63 -22.40
N ASP A 50 -19.10 8.87 -22.41
CA ASP A 50 -20.07 7.77 -22.54
C ASP A 50 -20.04 7.28 -24.00
N VAL A 51 -19.16 6.33 -24.27
CA VAL A 51 -19.02 5.70 -25.59
C VAL A 51 -19.75 4.38 -25.53
N ALA A 52 -20.73 4.24 -26.42
CA ALA A 52 -21.42 2.94 -26.58
C ALA A 52 -20.40 1.82 -26.78
N GLY A 53 -20.42 0.82 -25.91
CA GLY A 53 -19.52 -0.32 -25.98
C GLY A 53 -19.61 -1.00 -27.35
N VAL A 54 -18.48 -1.36 -27.93
CA VAL A 54 -18.45 -2.20 -29.12
C VAL A 54 -19.10 -3.53 -28.77
N SER A 55 -20.27 -3.81 -29.35
CA SER A 55 -20.94 -5.08 -29.17
C SER A 55 -20.00 -6.20 -29.62
N ALA A 56 -19.80 -7.21 -28.78
CA ALA A 56 -19.10 -8.40 -29.20
C ALA A 56 -19.76 -8.95 -30.47
N PRO A 57 -19.00 -9.39 -31.47
CA PRO A 57 -19.58 -10.00 -32.65
C PRO A 57 -20.48 -11.15 -32.21
N LYS A 58 -21.73 -11.17 -32.69
CA LYS A 58 -22.64 -12.29 -32.48
C LYS A 58 -21.93 -13.56 -32.96
N GLU A 59 -21.81 -14.51 -32.03
CA GLU A 59 -21.21 -15.82 -32.15
C GLU A 59 -20.65 -16.19 -33.56
N SER A 60 -19.36 -15.96 -33.76
CA SER A 60 -18.66 -16.69 -34.79
C SER A 60 -18.42 -18.11 -34.24
N VAL A 61 -18.87 -19.13 -34.94
CA VAL A 61 -18.59 -20.55 -34.66
C VAL A 61 -17.11 -20.81 -34.97
N ILE A 62 -16.23 -20.10 -34.29
CA ILE A 62 -14.79 -20.35 -34.33
C ILE A 62 -14.49 -21.23 -33.13
N ALA A 63 -14.10 -22.49 -33.41
CA ALA A 63 -13.60 -23.35 -32.36
C ALA A 63 -12.46 -22.66 -31.62
N ILE A 64 -12.59 -22.47 -30.29
CA ILE A 64 -11.52 -21.96 -29.46
C ILE A 64 -10.43 -23.02 -29.43
N ILE A 65 -9.32 -22.76 -30.11
CA ILE A 65 -8.20 -23.69 -30.25
C ILE A 65 -7.09 -23.46 -29.25
N ALA A 66 -7.13 -22.35 -28.53
CA ALA A 66 -6.10 -21.97 -27.55
C ALA A 66 -6.72 -21.13 -26.45
N GLU A 67 -6.14 -21.21 -25.26
CA GLU A 67 -6.48 -20.33 -24.13
C GLU A 67 -6.22 -18.87 -24.48
N ALA A 68 -7.19 -17.99 -24.23
CA ALA A 68 -7.06 -16.57 -24.50
C ALA A 68 -6.05 -15.92 -23.51
N LEU A 69 -5.24 -14.99 -24.03
CA LEU A 69 -4.40 -14.18 -23.16
C LEU A 69 -5.29 -13.22 -22.35
N PRO A 70 -5.11 -13.16 -21.01
CA PRO A 70 -5.91 -12.27 -20.17
C PRO A 70 -5.60 -10.80 -20.47
N ARG A 71 -6.64 -9.97 -20.51
CA ARG A 71 -6.50 -8.51 -20.56
C ARG A 71 -6.24 -8.01 -19.17
N ILE A 72 -5.08 -7.40 -18.94
CA ILE A 72 -4.67 -6.86 -17.65
C ILE A 72 -3.92 -5.54 -17.82
N ARG A 73 -4.02 -4.68 -16.81
CA ARG A 73 -3.17 -3.49 -16.66
C ARG A 73 -2.20 -3.71 -15.48
N MET A 74 -0.98 -3.19 -15.60
CA MET A 74 0.02 -3.28 -14.51
C MET A 74 -0.40 -2.44 -13.28
N ALA A 75 -1.17 -1.39 -13.49
CA ALA A 75 -1.71 -0.52 -12.43
C ALA A 75 -2.87 -1.17 -11.64
N GLU A 76 -3.59 -2.12 -12.26
CA GLU A 76 -4.84 -2.68 -11.76
C GLU A 76 -4.82 -3.13 -10.28
N PRO A 77 -3.77 -3.78 -9.75
CA PRO A 77 -3.75 -4.16 -8.34
C PRO A 77 -3.75 -2.96 -7.37
N PHE A 78 -3.06 -1.85 -7.73
CA PHE A 78 -3.08 -0.62 -6.91
C PHE A 78 -4.40 0.14 -7.10
N GLU A 79 -4.93 0.18 -8.31
CA GLU A 79 -6.25 0.77 -8.59
C GLU A 79 -7.33 0.08 -7.77
N ALA A 80 -7.32 -1.25 -7.70
CA ALA A 80 -8.28 -2.02 -6.90
C ALA A 80 -8.26 -1.67 -5.40
N LEU A 81 -7.08 -1.40 -4.82
CA LEU A 81 -6.95 -0.92 -3.45
C LEU A 81 -7.58 0.46 -3.28
N ARG A 82 -7.31 1.39 -4.20
CA ARG A 82 -7.91 2.73 -4.15
C ARG A 82 -9.42 2.70 -4.35
N ASP A 83 -9.91 1.88 -5.26
CA ASP A 83 -11.35 1.67 -5.45
C ASP A 83 -12.02 1.15 -4.17
N ALA A 84 -11.36 0.25 -3.44
CA ALA A 84 -11.85 -0.22 -2.15
C ALA A 84 -11.88 0.90 -1.10
N SER A 85 -10.86 1.76 -1.06
CA SER A 85 -10.83 2.95 -0.22
C SER A 85 -11.94 3.95 -0.60
N ASP A 86 -12.17 4.18 -1.90
CA ASP A 86 -13.23 5.08 -2.39
C ASP A 86 -14.63 4.53 -2.05
N ARG A 87 -14.82 3.23 -2.15
CA ARG A 87 -16.06 2.59 -1.68
C ARG A 87 -16.27 2.77 -0.17
N MET A 88 -15.19 2.68 0.62
CA MET A 88 -15.27 2.94 2.06
C MET A 88 -15.62 4.40 2.33
N LEU A 89 -14.95 5.35 1.67
CA LEU A 89 -15.24 6.78 1.76
C LEU A 89 -16.71 7.08 1.44
N SER A 90 -17.24 6.51 0.36
CA SER A 90 -18.63 6.71 -0.07
C SER A 90 -19.63 6.15 0.95
N LYS A 91 -19.29 5.07 1.66
CA LYS A 91 -20.18 4.42 2.64
C LYS A 91 -20.11 5.05 4.03
N THR A 92 -18.93 5.50 4.46
CA THR A 92 -18.65 5.89 5.84
C THR A 92 -18.34 7.37 6.01
N GLY A 93 -18.10 8.09 4.93
CA GLY A 93 -17.65 9.48 4.93
C GLY A 93 -16.15 9.67 5.22
N ALA A 94 -15.38 8.58 5.32
CA ALA A 94 -13.94 8.66 5.58
C ALA A 94 -13.18 7.52 4.88
N ARG A 95 -11.95 7.81 4.45
CA ARG A 95 -11.00 6.81 3.97
C ARG A 95 -10.40 6.01 5.15
N PRO A 96 -9.83 4.82 4.88
CA PRO A 96 -8.96 4.19 5.87
C PRO A 96 -7.78 5.11 6.17
N LYS A 97 -7.33 5.15 7.44
CA LYS A 97 -6.32 6.09 7.91
C LYS A 97 -5.11 5.39 8.50
N VAL A 98 -3.94 5.98 8.29
CA VAL A 98 -2.71 5.66 9.02
C VAL A 98 -2.23 6.89 9.78
N PHE A 99 -1.97 6.73 11.07
CA PHE A 99 -1.36 7.75 11.92
C PHE A 99 0.16 7.66 11.79
N LEU A 100 0.81 8.74 11.35
CA LEU A 100 2.26 8.82 11.28
C LEU A 100 2.80 9.27 12.64
N ALA A 101 3.34 8.32 13.40
CA ALA A 101 3.96 8.56 14.70
C ALA A 101 5.40 9.02 14.50
N ASN A 102 5.58 10.33 14.38
CA ASN A 102 6.85 10.98 14.11
C ASN A 102 7.66 11.14 15.42
N LEU A 103 8.81 10.44 15.51
CA LEU A 103 9.68 10.48 16.69
C LEU A 103 10.89 11.38 16.46
N GLY A 104 11.31 12.06 17.52
CA GLY A 104 12.46 12.96 17.51
C GLY A 104 12.16 14.32 16.89
N LYS A 105 13.19 14.94 16.34
CA LYS A 105 13.13 16.28 15.71
C LYS A 105 12.64 16.16 14.27
N LEU A 106 12.19 17.28 13.68
CA LEU A 106 11.75 17.35 12.29
C LEU A 106 12.76 16.75 11.31
N SER A 107 14.07 16.99 11.52
CA SER A 107 15.13 16.41 10.71
C SER A 107 15.22 14.88 10.79
N ASP A 108 14.78 14.30 11.90
CA ASP A 108 14.89 12.86 12.14
C ASP A 108 13.79 12.07 11.41
N PHE A 109 12.57 12.59 11.34
CA PHE A 109 11.44 11.87 10.82
C PHE A 109 10.96 12.28 9.41
N THR A 110 11.25 13.51 8.94
CA THR A 110 10.64 14.06 7.70
C THR A 110 10.79 13.13 6.50
N ALA A 111 11.98 12.58 6.26
CA ALA A 111 12.23 11.71 5.11
C ALA A 111 11.36 10.45 5.16
N ARG A 112 11.27 9.80 6.32
CA ARG A 112 10.49 8.57 6.50
C ARG A 112 9.00 8.83 6.60
N ALA A 113 8.57 9.94 7.18
CA ALA A 113 7.17 10.35 7.17
C ALA A 113 6.68 10.64 5.73
N THR A 114 7.48 11.33 4.92
CA THR A 114 7.17 11.55 3.50
C THR A 114 7.11 10.24 2.71
N PHE A 115 8.06 9.34 2.96
CA PHE A 115 8.04 8.01 2.35
C PHE A 115 6.81 7.21 2.77
N ALA A 116 6.48 7.18 4.07
CA ALA A 116 5.32 6.48 4.60
C ALA A 116 4.01 7.05 4.02
N LYS A 117 3.87 8.38 3.96
CA LYS A 117 2.73 9.03 3.32
C LYS A 117 2.55 8.52 1.88
N ASN A 118 3.57 8.66 1.04
CA ASN A 118 3.53 8.19 -0.34
C ASN A 118 3.26 6.67 -0.44
N PHE A 119 3.77 5.89 0.52
CA PHE A 119 3.55 4.46 0.58
C PHE A 119 2.07 4.12 0.79
N TYR A 120 1.43 4.67 1.80
CA TYR A 120 0.05 4.34 2.16
C TYR A 120 -0.97 4.95 1.20
N GLU A 121 -0.72 6.16 0.72
CA GLU A 121 -1.62 6.83 -0.24
C GLU A 121 -1.68 6.11 -1.59
N ALA A 122 -0.63 5.40 -2.01
CA ALA A 122 -0.70 4.52 -3.18
C ALA A 122 -1.76 3.41 -3.05
N GLY A 123 -2.06 2.98 -1.83
CA GLY A 123 -3.14 2.03 -1.53
C GLY A 123 -4.47 2.70 -1.13
N GLY A 124 -4.58 4.03 -1.21
CA GLY A 124 -5.79 4.73 -0.81
C GLY A 124 -5.95 4.92 0.70
N ILE A 125 -4.91 4.64 1.50
CA ILE A 125 -4.93 4.85 2.95
C ILE A 125 -4.44 6.27 3.22
N GLU A 126 -5.33 7.13 3.75
CA GLU A 126 -5.03 8.53 4.07
C GLU A 126 -3.98 8.62 5.19
N ALA A 127 -2.86 9.27 4.89
CA ALA A 127 -1.80 9.47 5.87
C ALA A 127 -2.03 10.75 6.69
N MET A 128 -2.26 10.56 7.98
CA MET A 128 -2.37 11.67 8.92
C MET A 128 -0.98 12.15 9.32
N THR A 129 -0.56 13.24 8.70
CA THR A 129 0.73 13.87 8.95
C THR A 129 0.63 14.88 10.09
N GLY A 130 1.70 15.03 10.84
CA GLY A 130 1.78 16.00 11.94
C GLY A 130 3.23 16.34 12.27
N GLU A 131 3.39 17.29 13.19
CA GLU A 131 4.67 17.56 13.83
C GLU A 131 5.05 16.41 14.76
N GLY A 132 6.30 16.35 15.21
CA GLY A 132 6.74 15.39 16.22
C GLY A 132 5.99 15.56 17.54
N PHE A 133 6.05 14.56 18.38
CA PHE A 133 5.37 14.55 19.68
C PHE A 133 6.34 14.90 20.80
N LYS A 134 5.85 15.60 21.82
CA LYS A 134 6.63 15.99 22.98
C LYS A 134 7.07 14.78 23.81
N ASP A 135 6.17 13.82 23.94
CA ASP A 135 6.35 12.61 24.71
C ASP A 135 5.40 11.50 24.20
N GLU A 136 5.57 10.28 24.69
CA GLU A 136 4.75 9.10 24.39
C GLU A 136 3.26 9.32 24.70
N ALA A 137 2.96 9.97 25.82
CA ALA A 137 1.59 10.22 26.23
C ALA A 137 0.85 11.15 25.24
N ALA A 138 1.53 12.20 24.77
CA ALA A 138 1.00 13.10 23.74
C ALA A 138 0.79 12.38 22.41
N MET A 139 1.72 11.52 21.99
CA MET A 139 1.61 10.70 20.79
C MET A 139 0.42 9.75 20.88
N THR A 140 0.30 9.01 21.98
CA THR A 140 -0.79 8.06 22.22
C THR A 140 -2.15 8.76 22.27
N ALA A 141 -2.24 9.92 22.91
CA ALA A 141 -3.45 10.73 22.92
C ALA A 141 -3.84 11.20 21.51
N ALA A 142 -2.87 11.68 20.72
CA ALA A 142 -3.08 12.08 19.33
C ALA A 142 -3.52 10.90 18.46
N PHE A 143 -2.91 9.72 18.63
CA PHE A 143 -3.34 8.51 17.94
C PHE A 143 -4.82 8.19 18.24
N LYS A 144 -5.21 8.15 19.51
CA LYS A 144 -6.61 7.90 19.91
C LYS A 144 -7.57 8.94 19.33
N ALA A 145 -7.19 10.21 19.33
CA ALA A 145 -7.99 11.29 18.77
C ALA A 145 -8.12 11.23 17.24
N SER A 146 -7.15 10.63 16.55
CA SER A 146 -7.12 10.52 15.10
C SER A 146 -8.20 9.61 14.52
N GLY A 147 -8.69 8.66 15.32
CA GLY A 147 -9.59 7.59 14.87
C GLY A 147 -8.93 6.57 13.94
N ALA A 148 -7.62 6.63 13.71
CA ALA A 148 -6.87 5.64 12.96
C ALA A 148 -6.76 4.33 13.76
N LYS A 149 -6.71 3.20 13.05
CA LYS A 149 -6.39 1.88 13.64
C LYS A 149 -4.95 1.44 13.31
N LEU A 150 -4.37 2.03 12.28
CA LEU A 150 -3.00 1.76 11.85
C LEU A 150 -2.11 2.93 12.26
N ALA A 151 -0.97 2.64 12.85
CA ALA A 151 0.07 3.62 13.16
C ALA A 151 1.38 3.20 12.49
N CYS A 152 2.16 4.17 12.00
CA CYS A 152 3.47 3.95 11.44
C CYS A 152 4.50 4.83 12.14
N LEU A 153 5.46 4.21 12.81
CA LEU A 153 6.60 4.89 13.41
C LEU A 153 7.49 5.46 12.30
N CYS A 154 7.82 6.73 12.38
CA CYS A 154 8.65 7.44 11.41
C CYS A 154 9.77 8.18 12.13
N SER A 155 11.03 7.76 11.95
CA SER A 155 12.21 8.45 12.46
C SER A 155 13.50 7.96 11.80
N SER A 156 14.65 8.49 12.24
CA SER A 156 15.97 8.00 11.86
C SER A 156 16.33 6.69 12.58
N ASP A 157 17.29 5.93 12.05
CA ASP A 157 17.75 4.69 12.68
C ASP A 157 18.28 4.94 14.09
N LYS A 158 18.98 6.05 14.29
CA LYS A 158 19.52 6.45 15.58
C LYS A 158 18.42 6.64 16.65
N VAL A 159 17.32 7.27 16.29
CA VAL A 159 16.19 7.46 17.22
C VAL A 159 15.47 6.12 17.45
N TYR A 160 15.35 5.28 16.44
CA TYR A 160 14.74 3.97 16.60
C TYR A 160 15.49 3.06 17.56
N GLU A 161 16.82 3.12 17.61
CA GLU A 161 17.62 2.34 18.56
C GLU A 161 17.23 2.59 20.04
N SER A 162 16.82 3.82 20.35
CA SER A 162 16.47 4.21 21.75
C SER A 162 14.97 4.27 22.01
N GLU A 163 14.14 4.57 21.00
CA GLU A 163 12.75 4.98 21.24
C GLU A 163 11.71 4.09 20.56
N ALA A 164 12.10 3.27 19.54
CA ALA A 164 11.11 2.56 18.73
C ALA A 164 10.33 1.49 19.50
N ALA A 165 10.99 0.74 20.38
CA ALA A 165 10.36 -0.34 21.14
C ALA A 165 9.30 0.23 22.12
N GLU A 166 9.68 1.21 22.95
CA GLU A 166 8.78 1.84 23.92
C GLU A 166 7.55 2.45 23.24
N ASN A 167 7.78 3.24 22.18
CA ASN A 167 6.68 3.86 21.44
C ASN A 167 5.80 2.85 20.68
N ALA A 168 6.37 1.73 20.21
CA ALA A 168 5.59 0.65 19.61
C ALA A 168 4.68 -0.03 20.64
N GLU A 169 5.20 -0.33 21.84
CA GLU A 169 4.43 -0.90 22.95
C GLU A 169 3.27 0.01 23.36
N ALA A 170 3.54 1.31 23.51
CA ALA A 170 2.52 2.29 23.88
C ALA A 170 1.40 2.39 22.83
N LEU A 171 1.74 2.43 21.55
CA LEU A 171 0.77 2.44 20.46
C LEU A 171 -0.01 1.12 20.39
N ALA A 172 0.66 -0.03 20.55
CA ALA A 172 0.01 -1.33 20.56
C ALA A 172 -0.95 -1.47 21.76
N ALA A 173 -0.56 -1.01 22.94
CA ALA A 173 -1.41 -0.95 24.13
C ALA A 173 -2.61 0.01 23.93
N ALA A 174 -2.45 1.04 23.11
CA ALA A 174 -3.54 1.93 22.71
C ALA A 174 -4.48 1.32 21.65
N GLY A 175 -4.20 0.10 21.17
CA GLY A 175 -4.99 -0.63 20.19
C GLY A 175 -4.55 -0.41 18.73
N ALA A 176 -3.37 0.16 18.50
CA ALA A 176 -2.84 0.36 17.16
C ALA A 176 -2.30 -0.94 16.55
N ILE A 177 -2.50 -1.12 15.26
CA ILE A 177 -1.68 -1.99 14.42
C ILE A 177 -0.43 -1.20 14.09
N VAL A 178 0.73 -1.62 14.62
CA VAL A 178 1.95 -0.82 14.53
C VAL A 178 2.81 -1.30 13.37
N HIS A 179 3.15 -0.39 12.46
CA HIS A 179 4.16 -0.55 11.43
C HIS A 179 5.36 0.36 11.72
N LEU A 180 6.50 0.12 11.08
CA LEU A 180 7.69 0.94 11.21
C LEU A 180 8.27 1.26 9.82
N ALA A 181 8.54 2.54 9.57
CA ALA A 181 9.16 3.01 8.34
C ALA A 181 10.69 2.89 8.42
N GLY A 182 11.20 1.74 8.01
CA GLY A 182 12.62 1.40 8.06
C GLY A 182 12.84 -0.09 7.88
N ARG A 183 14.07 -0.47 7.61
CA ARG A 183 14.47 -1.89 7.61
C ARG A 183 14.66 -2.36 9.05
N PRO A 184 14.20 -3.57 9.40
CA PRO A 184 14.27 -4.04 10.79
C PRO A 184 15.71 -4.27 11.29
N GLY A 185 16.62 -4.71 10.43
CA GLY A 185 18.01 -4.98 10.81
C GLY A 185 18.13 -5.93 12.00
N GLU A 186 19.09 -5.66 12.88
CA GLU A 186 19.34 -6.48 14.08
C GLU A 186 18.28 -6.31 15.17
N ASN A 187 17.51 -5.23 15.12
CA ASN A 187 16.48 -4.92 16.11
C ASN A 187 15.11 -5.56 15.80
N GLU A 188 15.00 -6.36 14.75
CA GLU A 188 13.71 -6.92 14.29
C GLU A 188 12.95 -7.64 15.39
N GLU A 189 13.63 -8.53 16.10
CA GLU A 189 13.01 -9.34 17.15
C GLU A 189 12.51 -8.48 18.32
N ASN A 190 13.33 -7.51 18.76
CA ASN A 190 12.95 -6.59 19.81
C ASN A 190 11.71 -5.75 19.42
N TRP A 191 11.69 -5.21 18.22
CA TRP A 191 10.56 -4.41 17.75
C TRP A 191 9.29 -5.25 17.50
N ARG A 192 9.44 -6.51 17.09
CA ARG A 192 8.30 -7.44 16.98
C ARG A 192 7.69 -7.75 18.34
N GLN A 193 8.52 -7.98 19.34
CA GLN A 193 8.06 -8.19 20.74
C GLN A 193 7.36 -6.95 21.27
N ALA A 194 7.85 -5.75 20.92
CA ALA A 194 7.22 -4.46 21.22
C ALA A 194 5.92 -4.20 20.43
N GLY A 195 5.52 -5.08 19.51
CA GLY A 195 4.23 -5.00 18.84
C GLY A 195 4.28 -4.54 17.37
N VAL A 196 5.45 -4.28 16.79
CA VAL A 196 5.58 -3.96 15.36
C VAL A 196 5.17 -5.17 14.51
N LYS A 197 4.21 -4.98 13.61
CA LYS A 197 3.65 -6.04 12.74
C LYS A 197 4.24 -6.07 11.34
N ALA A 198 4.67 -4.92 10.82
CA ALA A 198 5.26 -4.83 9.49
C ALA A 198 6.26 -3.67 9.36
N TYR A 199 7.16 -3.81 8.40
CA TYR A 199 8.19 -2.85 8.08
C TYR A 199 8.01 -2.35 6.65
N ILE A 200 8.03 -1.03 6.47
CA ILE A 200 7.96 -0.41 5.15
C ILE A 200 9.28 0.27 4.81
N TYR A 201 9.86 -0.08 3.69
CA TYR A 201 11.15 0.45 3.24
C TYR A 201 11.31 0.32 1.73
N VAL A 202 12.29 1.01 1.17
CA VAL A 202 12.57 0.96 -0.27
C VAL A 202 12.95 -0.46 -0.70
N GLY A 203 12.15 -1.06 -1.59
CA GLY A 203 12.34 -2.41 -2.13
C GLY A 203 11.55 -3.51 -1.40
N CYS A 204 10.79 -3.18 -0.34
CA CYS A 204 9.79 -4.11 0.20
C CYS A 204 8.67 -4.35 -0.84
N ASP A 205 7.87 -5.37 -0.62
CA ASP A 205 6.68 -5.62 -1.43
C ASP A 205 5.54 -4.69 -0.98
N VAL A 206 5.43 -3.55 -1.69
CA VAL A 206 4.47 -2.48 -1.38
C VAL A 206 3.04 -2.97 -1.51
N LEU A 207 2.75 -3.69 -2.61
CA LEU A 207 1.40 -4.16 -2.90
C LEU A 207 0.91 -5.16 -1.85
N SER A 208 1.72 -6.15 -1.51
CA SER A 208 1.41 -7.15 -0.47
C SER A 208 1.21 -6.51 0.90
N THR A 209 2.06 -5.52 1.26
CA THR A 209 1.94 -4.81 2.54
C THR A 209 0.69 -3.95 2.60
N LEU A 210 0.33 -3.26 1.52
CA LEU A 210 -0.89 -2.48 1.44
C LEU A 210 -2.15 -3.36 1.48
N GLN A 211 -2.13 -4.51 0.80
CA GLN A 211 -3.21 -5.48 0.86
C GLN A 211 -3.45 -5.97 2.29
N ALA A 212 -2.39 -6.36 3.00
CA ALA A 212 -2.49 -6.77 4.41
C ALA A 212 -3.00 -5.62 5.31
N ALA A 213 -2.61 -4.37 5.04
CA ALA A 213 -3.12 -3.22 5.75
C ALA A 213 -4.63 -3.02 5.51
N HIS A 214 -5.12 -3.18 4.27
CA HIS A 214 -6.55 -3.15 3.95
C HIS A 214 -7.33 -4.22 4.70
N ASP A 215 -6.85 -5.46 4.69
CA ASP A 215 -7.48 -6.58 5.39
C ASP A 215 -7.61 -6.29 6.89
N ASN A 216 -6.53 -5.80 7.51
CA ASN A 216 -6.50 -5.42 8.93
C ASN A 216 -7.42 -4.23 9.26
N LEU A 217 -7.62 -3.31 8.33
CA LEU A 217 -8.52 -2.16 8.48
C LEU A 217 -9.98 -2.49 8.13
N GLY A 218 -10.24 -3.69 7.60
CA GLY A 218 -11.58 -4.13 7.19
C GLY A 218 -12.08 -3.44 5.92
N VAL A 219 -11.18 -2.99 5.06
CA VAL A 219 -11.49 -2.38 3.76
C VAL A 219 -11.79 -3.49 2.75
N LYS A 220 -12.95 -3.37 2.05
CA LYS A 220 -13.43 -4.39 1.08
C LYS A 220 -13.85 -3.75 -0.23
#